data_dc3b4177da6cf679d5bae9f679cc177d
#
_entry.id   dc3b4177da6cf679d5bae9f679cc177d
#
_cell.length_a   1.000
_cell.length_b   1.000
_cell.length_c   1.000
_cell.angle_alpha   90.00
_cell.angle_beta   90.00
_cell.angle_gamma   90.00
#
_symmetry.space_group_name_H-M   'P 1'
#
loop_
_entity.id
_entity.type
_entity.pdbx_description
1 polymer ?
#
loop_
_entity_poly.entity_id
_entity_poly.type
_entity_poly.pdbx_seq_one_letter_code
_entity_poly.pdbx_strand_id
1 'polypeptide(L)'
;MQEVTVPSREDVEITVDVLQHILRYMNIHATVQVRSTNPLTLNIHGINENLGLLIGRRGETLSSLQLLVNLIVGHRTRHRMRIIVDAENYRQRREENLRSLAQRVAQQVRNYRRSIALEAMPPHERRIVHIALADSKDISTESIGEGDARRVVISLKRPAR
;
A
#
# COMPACT_ATOMS: atom_id res chain seq x y z
N MET A 1 -12.95 -22.95 -0.04
CA MET A 1 -13.08 -21.52 0.31
C MET A 1 -13.13 -21.43 1.84
N GLN A 2 -12.09 -20.92 2.45
CA GLN A 2 -12.12 -20.68 3.89
C GLN A 2 -12.87 -19.37 4.12
N GLU A 3 -13.97 -19.44 4.85
CA GLU A 3 -14.71 -18.24 5.25
C GLU A 3 -13.81 -17.32 6.08
N VAL A 4 -13.69 -16.08 5.64
CA VAL A 4 -13.05 -15.04 6.43
C VAL A 4 -14.03 -14.67 7.52
N THR A 5 -13.72 -15.07 8.74
CA THR A 5 -14.57 -14.81 9.92
C THR A 5 -14.57 -13.33 10.27
N VAL A 6 -15.74 -12.80 10.64
CA VAL A 6 -15.82 -11.44 11.20
C VAL A 6 -15.15 -11.45 12.59
N PRO A 7 -14.20 -10.52 12.84
CA PRO A 7 -13.49 -10.46 14.11
C PRO A 7 -14.43 -10.26 15.30
N SER A 8 -14.23 -11.04 16.37
CA SER A 8 -14.87 -10.82 17.65
C SER A 8 -14.22 -9.63 18.39
N ARG A 9 -14.85 -9.16 19.47
CA ARG A 9 -14.25 -8.14 20.32
C ARG A 9 -12.90 -8.58 20.89
N GLU A 10 -12.79 -9.84 21.28
CA GLU A 10 -11.53 -10.43 21.77
C GLU A 10 -10.46 -10.44 20.69
N ASP A 11 -10.81 -10.78 19.45
CA ASP A 11 -9.89 -10.75 18.32
C ASP A 11 -9.33 -9.35 18.08
N VAL A 12 -10.16 -8.32 18.19
CA VAL A 12 -9.75 -6.93 18.08
C VAL A 12 -8.78 -6.55 19.20
N GLU A 13 -9.08 -6.91 20.43
CA GLU A 13 -8.21 -6.63 21.59
C GLU A 13 -6.86 -7.33 21.46
N ILE A 14 -6.83 -8.58 21.04
CA ILE A 14 -5.58 -9.33 20.76
C ILE A 14 -4.77 -8.64 19.66
N THR A 15 -5.42 -8.23 18.59
CA THR A 15 -4.74 -7.59 17.46
C THR A 15 -4.13 -6.25 17.84
N VAL A 16 -4.85 -5.42 18.56
CA VAL A 16 -4.33 -4.14 19.10
C VAL A 16 -3.15 -4.37 20.02
N ASP A 17 -3.26 -5.34 20.92
CA ASP A 17 -2.19 -5.70 21.87
C ASP A 17 -0.93 -6.16 21.16
N VAL A 18 -1.04 -7.05 20.17
CA VAL A 18 0.08 -7.51 19.35
C VAL A 18 0.78 -6.34 18.65
N LEU A 19 0.03 -5.46 18.00
CA LEU A 19 0.61 -4.31 17.30
C LEU A 19 1.30 -3.35 18.28
N GLN A 20 0.69 -3.05 19.42
CA GLN A 20 1.30 -2.19 20.44
C GLN A 20 2.61 -2.77 20.98
N HIS A 21 2.68 -4.08 21.20
CA HIS A 21 3.91 -4.74 21.64
C HIS A 21 5.01 -4.65 20.60
N ILE A 22 4.71 -4.86 19.33
CA ILE A 22 5.69 -4.73 18.24
C ILE A 22 6.22 -3.30 18.18
N LEU A 23 5.34 -2.30 18.22
CA LEU A 23 5.75 -0.88 18.23
C LEU A 23 6.64 -0.54 19.41
N ARG A 24 6.34 -1.09 20.59
CA ARG A 24 7.18 -0.90 21.78
C ARG A 24 8.57 -1.49 21.59
N TYR A 25 8.70 -2.70 21.02
CA TYR A 25 9.99 -3.30 20.70
C TYR A 25 10.78 -2.51 19.66
N MET A 26 10.08 -1.83 18.75
CA MET A 26 10.68 -0.92 17.77
C MET A 26 11.04 0.46 18.37
N ASN A 27 10.74 0.68 19.65
CA ASN A 27 10.88 1.98 20.33
C ASN A 27 10.08 3.10 19.67
N ILE A 28 8.90 2.77 19.16
CA ILE A 28 7.98 3.71 18.54
C ILE A 28 6.83 3.98 19.51
N HIS A 29 6.71 5.25 19.92
CA HIS A 29 5.63 5.73 20.77
C HIS A 29 4.49 6.23 19.89
N ALA A 30 3.41 5.48 19.84
CA ALA A 30 2.25 5.81 19.03
C ALA A 30 0.98 5.20 19.62
N THR A 31 -0.16 5.67 19.16
CA THR A 31 -1.48 5.16 19.49
C THR A 31 -1.99 4.28 18.35
N VAL A 32 -2.57 3.13 18.69
CA VAL A 32 -3.25 2.26 17.73
C VAL A 32 -4.73 2.58 17.75
N GLN A 33 -5.27 2.97 16.59
CA GLN A 33 -6.69 3.27 16.40
C GLN A 33 -7.35 2.19 15.55
N VAL A 34 -8.48 1.68 16.01
CA VAL A 34 -9.32 0.77 15.21
C VAL A 34 -10.22 1.61 14.32
N ARG A 35 -10.05 1.49 12.99
CA ARG A 35 -10.85 2.24 12.02
C ARG A 35 -12.03 1.47 11.48
N SER A 36 -11.89 0.18 11.35
CA SER A 36 -12.91 -0.72 10.83
C SER A 36 -12.74 -2.09 11.46
N THR A 37 -13.82 -2.82 11.61
CA THR A 37 -13.81 -4.19 12.12
C THR A 37 -14.00 -5.24 11.01
N ASN A 38 -14.41 -4.83 9.80
CA ASN A 38 -14.57 -5.75 8.67
C ASN A 38 -14.26 -5.06 7.33
N PRO A 39 -13.03 -5.21 6.81
CA PRO A 39 -11.87 -5.90 7.39
C PRO A 39 -11.33 -5.14 8.60
N LEU A 40 -10.74 -5.86 9.55
CA LEU A 40 -10.13 -5.23 10.72
C LEU A 40 -8.97 -4.33 10.30
N THR A 41 -9.16 -3.04 10.44
CA THR A 41 -8.19 -2.01 10.01
C THR A 41 -7.70 -1.22 11.21
N LEU A 42 -6.40 -1.28 11.44
CA LEU A 42 -5.72 -0.52 12.49
C LEU A 42 -4.88 0.59 11.86
N ASN A 43 -4.95 1.77 12.46
CA ASN A 43 -4.09 2.89 12.10
C ASN A 43 -3.16 3.26 13.27
N ILE A 44 -1.89 3.37 12.98
CA ILE A 44 -0.88 3.85 13.92
C ILE A 44 -0.84 5.37 13.83
N HIS A 45 -1.13 6.04 14.92
CA HIS A 45 -1.32 7.48 14.98
C HIS A 45 -0.44 8.13 16.05
N GLY A 46 -0.09 9.41 15.86
CA GLY A 46 0.71 10.19 16.81
C GLY A 46 2.19 9.95 16.69
N ILE A 47 2.67 9.54 15.53
CA ILE A 47 4.10 9.34 15.26
C ILE A 47 4.68 10.67 14.80
N ASN A 48 5.42 11.34 15.68
CA ASN A 48 6.10 12.60 15.36
C ASN A 48 7.51 12.38 14.81
N GLU A 49 8.16 11.32 15.26
CA GLU A 49 9.49 10.92 14.83
C GLU A 49 9.45 9.48 14.32
N ASN A 50 10.38 9.12 13.45
CA ASN A 50 10.50 7.76 12.93
C ASN A 50 9.34 7.27 12.03
N LEU A 51 8.46 8.14 11.55
CA LEU A 51 7.39 7.75 10.62
C LEU A 51 7.97 7.11 9.35
N GLY A 52 9.04 7.68 8.81
CA GLY A 52 9.74 7.12 7.65
C GLY A 52 10.32 5.73 7.91
N LEU A 53 10.81 5.46 9.11
CA LEU A 53 11.30 4.14 9.51
C LEU A 53 10.16 3.11 9.56
N LEU A 54 9.02 3.50 10.10
CA LEU A 54 7.85 2.63 10.20
C LEU A 54 7.21 2.31 8.85
N ILE A 55 7.15 3.28 7.97
CA ILE A 55 6.60 3.10 6.62
C ILE A 55 7.61 2.36 5.74
N GLY A 56 8.88 2.76 5.80
CA GLY A 56 9.92 2.26 4.93
C GLY A 56 9.79 2.79 3.49
N ARG A 57 10.69 2.35 2.63
CA ARG A 57 10.67 2.71 1.22
C ARG A 57 9.39 2.17 0.56
N ARG A 58 8.57 3.06 0.01
CA ARG A 58 7.31 2.69 -0.67
C ARG A 58 6.35 1.84 0.17
N GLY A 59 6.39 1.98 1.49
CA GLY A 59 5.53 1.24 2.41
C GLY A 59 5.96 -0.20 2.67
N GLU A 60 7.18 -0.59 2.32
CA GLU A 60 7.68 -1.97 2.50
C GLU A 60 7.72 -2.40 3.97
N THR A 61 8.20 -1.55 4.86
CA THR A 61 8.21 -1.84 6.30
C THR A 61 6.80 -1.98 6.86
N LEU A 62 5.90 -1.10 6.45
CA LEU A 62 4.50 -1.16 6.85
C LEU A 62 3.81 -2.45 6.36
N SER A 63 4.08 -2.87 5.14
CA SER A 63 3.56 -4.12 4.59
C SER A 63 4.11 -5.34 5.33
N SER A 64 5.39 -5.33 5.70
CA SER A 64 6.01 -6.38 6.51
C SER A 64 5.43 -6.44 7.92
N LEU A 65 5.17 -5.28 8.53
CA LEU A 65 4.51 -5.18 9.83
C LEU A 65 3.09 -5.75 9.77
N GLN A 66 2.34 -5.44 8.73
CA GLN A 66 1.01 -6.02 8.51
C GLN A 66 1.07 -7.55 8.41
N LEU A 67 2.04 -8.09 7.68
CA LEU A 67 2.24 -9.54 7.55
C LEU A 67 2.52 -10.18 8.92
N LEU A 68 3.43 -9.59 9.71
CA LEU A 68 3.74 -10.09 11.06
C LEU A 68 2.52 -10.09 11.97
N VAL A 69 1.76 -9.02 11.98
CA VAL A 69 0.52 -8.92 12.79
C VAL A 69 -0.47 -10.02 12.37
N ASN A 70 -0.68 -10.23 11.07
CA ASN A 70 -1.56 -11.29 10.59
C ASN A 70 -1.10 -12.68 11.01
N LEU A 71 0.20 -12.96 10.93
CA LEU A 71 0.78 -14.25 11.32
C LEU A 71 0.65 -14.51 12.83
N ILE A 72 1.01 -13.54 13.66
CA ILE A 72 0.99 -13.66 15.10
C ILE A 72 -0.46 -13.80 15.61
N VAL A 73 -1.37 -12.95 15.15
CA VAL A 73 -2.76 -12.99 15.54
C VAL A 73 -3.44 -14.27 15.05
N GLY A 74 -3.18 -14.69 13.82
CA GLY A 74 -3.69 -15.95 13.29
C GLY A 74 -3.23 -17.16 14.09
N HIS A 75 -2.00 -17.16 14.56
CA HIS A 75 -1.48 -18.20 15.44
C HIS A 75 -2.13 -18.21 16.83
N ARG A 76 -2.35 -17.04 17.42
CA ARG A 76 -3.00 -16.91 18.74
C ARG A 76 -4.48 -17.25 18.73
N THR A 77 -5.22 -16.78 17.72
CA THR A 77 -6.67 -16.95 17.61
C THR A 77 -7.07 -18.25 16.94
N ARG A 78 -6.14 -18.94 16.27
CA ARG A 78 -6.32 -20.17 15.51
C ARG A 78 -7.35 -20.09 14.38
N HIS A 79 -7.68 -18.88 13.95
CA HIS A 79 -8.48 -18.66 12.74
C HIS A 79 -7.90 -17.50 11.92
N ARG A 80 -8.25 -17.47 10.64
CA ARG A 80 -7.75 -16.43 9.73
C ARG A 80 -8.69 -15.25 9.70
N MET A 81 -8.12 -14.09 9.96
CA MET A 81 -8.76 -12.80 9.75
C MET A 81 -7.93 -12.00 8.76
N ARG A 82 -8.57 -11.08 8.07
CA ARG A 82 -7.87 -10.08 7.27
C ARG A 82 -7.64 -8.84 8.13
N ILE A 83 -6.38 -8.60 8.48
CA ILE A 83 -5.96 -7.43 9.26
C ILE A 83 -5.17 -6.51 8.36
N ILE A 84 -5.58 -5.24 8.31
CA ILE A 84 -4.90 -4.17 7.60
C ILE A 84 -4.25 -3.26 8.62
N VAL A 85 -2.96 -2.99 8.44
CA VAL A 85 -2.20 -2.04 9.27
C VAL A 85 -1.79 -0.86 8.43
N ASP A 86 -2.14 0.33 8.89
CA ASP A 86 -1.77 1.60 8.27
C ASP A 86 -1.09 2.52 9.29
N ALA A 87 -0.39 3.52 8.83
CA ALA A 87 0.30 4.50 9.65
C ALA A 87 0.05 5.91 9.09
N GLU A 88 -0.53 6.79 9.90
CA GLU A 88 -0.81 8.19 9.56
C GLU A 88 -1.48 8.36 8.18
N ASN A 89 -2.39 7.48 7.83
CA ASN A 89 -3.07 7.46 6.52
C ASN A 89 -2.12 7.35 5.33
N TYR A 90 -1.01 6.67 5.50
CA TYR A 90 0.00 6.53 4.45
C TYR A 90 -0.57 5.94 3.15
N ARG A 91 -1.40 4.89 3.23
CA ARG A 91 -1.91 4.18 2.06
C ARG A 91 -2.72 5.08 1.14
N GLN A 92 -3.61 5.89 1.71
CA GLN A 92 -4.40 6.86 0.93
C GLN A 92 -3.52 7.94 0.32
N ARG A 93 -2.61 8.52 1.09
CA ARG A 93 -1.67 9.53 0.59
C ARG A 93 -0.76 8.99 -0.51
N ARG A 94 -0.31 7.75 -0.37
CA ARG A 94 0.50 7.09 -1.39
C ARG A 94 -0.28 6.89 -2.69
N GLU A 95 -1.53 6.47 -2.61
CA GLU A 95 -2.40 6.32 -3.77
C GLU A 95 -2.62 7.66 -4.50
N GLU A 96 -2.92 8.72 -3.76
CA GLU A 96 -3.08 10.07 -4.31
C GLU A 96 -1.79 10.57 -4.97
N ASN A 97 -0.64 10.34 -4.34
CA ASN A 97 0.66 10.68 -4.90
C ASN A 97 0.97 9.93 -6.19
N LEU A 98 0.63 8.64 -6.27
CA LEU A 98 0.82 7.84 -7.48
C LEU A 98 -0.08 8.30 -8.62
N ARG A 99 -1.32 8.67 -8.34
CA ARG A 99 -2.23 9.25 -9.34
C ARG A 99 -1.69 10.57 -9.88
N SER A 100 -1.23 11.45 -9.00
CA SER A 100 -0.62 12.73 -9.38
C SER A 100 0.66 12.54 -10.18
N LEU A 101 1.51 11.59 -9.78
CA LEU A 101 2.72 11.21 -10.52
C LEU A 101 2.38 10.74 -11.93
N ALA A 102 1.39 9.85 -12.07
CA ALA A 102 0.96 9.32 -13.35
C ALA A 102 0.52 10.45 -14.30
N GLN A 103 -0.31 11.38 -13.84
CA GLN A 103 -0.77 12.51 -14.63
C GLN A 103 0.39 13.45 -15.03
N ARG A 104 1.28 13.75 -14.11
CA ARG A 104 2.45 14.60 -14.37
C ARG A 104 3.39 13.97 -15.40
N VAL A 105 3.69 12.69 -15.26
CA VAL A 105 4.57 11.98 -16.19
C VAL A 105 3.88 11.82 -17.55
N ALA A 106 2.58 11.56 -17.60
CA ALA A 106 1.82 11.53 -18.85
C ALA A 106 1.94 12.87 -19.60
N GLN A 107 1.88 13.99 -18.89
CA GLN A 107 2.07 15.31 -19.51
C GLN A 107 3.50 15.50 -20.03
N GLN A 108 4.50 15.00 -19.31
CA GLN A 108 5.89 15.03 -19.79
C GLN A 108 6.07 14.18 -21.06
N VAL A 109 5.45 13.01 -21.11
CA VAL A 109 5.45 12.14 -22.30
C VAL A 109 4.84 12.86 -23.51
N ARG A 110 3.74 13.59 -23.31
CA ARG A 110 3.12 14.42 -24.39
C ARG A 110 4.05 15.52 -24.87
N ASN A 111 4.69 16.22 -23.93
CA ASN A 111 5.55 17.36 -24.24
C ASN A 111 6.84 16.95 -24.93
N TYR A 112 7.50 15.92 -24.45
CA TYR A 112 8.81 15.48 -24.93
C TYR A 112 8.73 14.39 -26.03
N ARG A 113 7.56 13.84 -26.25
CA ARG A 113 7.33 12.75 -27.21
C ARG A 113 8.20 11.52 -26.98
N ARG A 114 8.49 11.23 -25.74
CA ARG A 114 9.31 10.10 -25.31
C ARG A 114 8.58 9.28 -24.26
N SER A 115 8.74 7.96 -24.33
CA SER A 115 8.30 7.07 -23.25
C SER A 115 9.11 7.31 -21.99
N ILE A 116 8.45 7.29 -20.85
CA ILE A 116 9.08 7.44 -19.54
C ILE A 116 8.73 6.21 -18.69
N ALA A 117 9.76 5.57 -18.14
CA ALA A 117 9.61 4.50 -17.17
C ALA A 117 9.56 5.08 -15.76
N LEU A 118 8.57 4.65 -14.98
CA LEU A 118 8.50 4.95 -13.55
C LEU A 118 9.45 4.06 -12.77
N GLU A 119 9.68 4.38 -11.51
CA GLU A 119 10.37 3.48 -10.59
C GLU A 119 9.63 2.15 -10.46
N ALA A 120 10.36 1.10 -10.14
CA ALA A 120 9.77 -0.20 -9.84
C ALA A 120 8.79 -0.09 -8.67
N MET A 121 7.67 -0.76 -8.76
CA MET A 121 6.63 -0.73 -7.74
C MET A 121 5.85 -2.05 -7.70
N PRO A 122 5.24 -2.38 -6.54
CA PRO A 122 4.44 -3.60 -6.43
C PRO A 122 3.20 -3.59 -7.31
N PRO A 123 2.60 -4.75 -7.57
CA PRO A 123 1.46 -4.89 -8.48
C PRO A 123 0.28 -3.96 -8.19
N HIS A 124 -0.08 -3.78 -6.93
CA HIS A 124 -1.20 -2.92 -6.53
C HIS A 124 -0.94 -1.43 -6.85
N GLU A 125 0.30 -0.97 -6.73
CA GLU A 125 0.69 0.40 -7.11
C GLU A 125 0.72 0.59 -8.63
N ARG A 126 1.24 -0.40 -9.37
CA ARG A 126 1.20 -0.36 -10.85
C ARG A 126 -0.23 -0.30 -11.38
N ARG A 127 -1.15 -1.00 -10.74
CA ARG A 127 -2.57 -0.92 -11.06
C ARG A 127 -3.15 0.48 -10.88
N ILE A 128 -2.77 1.19 -9.82
CA ILE A 128 -3.20 2.59 -9.59
C ILE A 128 -2.80 3.47 -10.77
N VAL A 129 -1.56 3.34 -11.24
CA VAL A 129 -1.05 4.09 -12.41
C VAL A 129 -1.83 3.75 -13.69
N HIS A 130 -2.06 2.47 -13.95
CA HIS A 130 -2.85 2.03 -15.11
C HIS A 130 -4.28 2.59 -15.09
N ILE A 131 -4.94 2.53 -13.95
CA ILE A 131 -6.31 3.06 -13.79
C ILE A 131 -6.33 4.58 -13.95
N ALA A 132 -5.36 5.29 -13.36
CA ALA A 132 -5.29 6.74 -13.45
C ALA A 132 -5.16 7.27 -14.89
N LEU A 133 -4.61 6.49 -15.80
CA LEU A 133 -4.38 6.86 -17.20
C LEU A 133 -5.26 6.08 -18.19
N ALA A 134 -6.14 5.22 -17.72
CA ALA A 134 -6.97 4.36 -18.58
C ALA A 134 -7.88 5.13 -19.54
N ASP A 135 -8.39 6.29 -19.13
CA ASP A 135 -9.29 7.13 -19.92
C ASP A 135 -8.55 8.09 -20.87
N SER A 136 -7.23 8.14 -20.81
CA SER A 136 -6.43 8.98 -21.69
C SER A 136 -6.37 8.39 -23.11
N LYS A 137 -6.91 9.10 -24.08
CA LYS A 137 -6.99 8.60 -25.47
C LYS A 137 -5.65 8.51 -26.18
N ASP A 138 -4.68 9.29 -25.76
CA ASP A 138 -3.36 9.46 -26.38
C ASP A 138 -2.22 8.78 -25.62
N ILE A 139 -2.50 8.24 -24.43
CA ILE A 139 -1.52 7.62 -23.54
C ILE A 139 -1.73 6.11 -23.45
N SER A 140 -0.62 5.38 -23.49
CA SER A 140 -0.53 3.94 -23.25
C SER A 140 0.31 3.67 -22.03
N THR A 141 -0.10 2.70 -21.23
CA THR A 141 0.66 2.22 -20.06
C THR A 141 0.94 0.74 -20.18
N GLU A 142 2.15 0.33 -19.89
CA GLU A 142 2.59 -1.07 -19.93
C GLU A 142 3.50 -1.37 -18.74
N SER A 143 3.28 -2.51 -18.12
CA SER A 143 4.20 -3.02 -17.10
C SER A 143 5.29 -3.86 -17.74
N ILE A 144 6.56 -3.52 -17.46
CA ILE A 144 7.75 -4.21 -17.95
C ILE A 144 8.64 -4.66 -16.79
N GLY A 145 9.51 -5.61 -17.07
CA GLY A 145 10.43 -6.16 -16.06
C GLY A 145 9.82 -7.31 -15.27
N GLU A 146 10.59 -7.84 -14.34
CA GLU A 146 10.22 -8.99 -13.52
C GLU A 146 10.46 -8.71 -12.03
N GLY A 147 9.67 -9.35 -11.19
CA GLY A 147 9.83 -9.30 -9.73
C GLY A 147 9.88 -7.87 -9.19
N ASP A 148 10.86 -7.61 -8.35
CA ASP A 148 11.04 -6.31 -7.70
C ASP A 148 11.51 -5.18 -8.64
N ALA A 149 11.94 -5.53 -9.86
CA ALA A 149 12.33 -4.58 -10.89
C ALA A 149 11.16 -4.16 -11.81
N ARG A 150 9.99 -4.78 -11.64
CA ARG A 150 8.85 -4.52 -12.51
C ARG A 150 8.28 -3.13 -12.31
N ARG A 151 8.05 -2.42 -13.42
CA ARG A 151 7.67 -1.00 -13.47
C ARG A 151 6.67 -0.72 -14.57
N VAL A 152 6.03 0.45 -14.49
CA VAL A 152 5.14 0.96 -15.53
C VAL A 152 5.91 1.87 -16.45
N VAL A 153 5.74 1.70 -17.76
CA VAL A 153 6.20 2.62 -18.82
C VAL A 153 4.99 3.37 -19.37
N ILE A 154 5.09 4.67 -19.41
CA ILE A 154 4.06 5.57 -19.95
C ILE A 154 4.55 6.05 -21.33
N SER A 155 3.73 5.84 -22.35
CA SER A 155 4.05 6.12 -23.75
C SER A 155 2.89 6.83 -24.46
N LEU A 156 3.16 7.45 -25.59
CA LEU A 156 2.11 7.86 -26.50
C LEU A 156 1.52 6.64 -27.21
N LYS A 157 0.21 6.58 -27.34
CA LYS A 157 -0.44 5.60 -28.22
C LYS A 157 0.01 5.83 -29.66
N ARG A 158 0.36 4.73 -30.34
CA ARG A 158 0.58 4.79 -31.79
C ARG A 158 -0.77 4.99 -32.48
N PRO A 159 -0.85 5.88 -33.49
CA PRO A 159 -2.07 5.99 -34.29
C PRO A 159 -2.39 4.64 -34.91
N ALA A 160 -3.68 4.27 -34.88
CA ALA A 160 -4.14 3.09 -35.60
C ALA A 160 -3.78 3.23 -37.08
N ARG A 161 -3.12 2.20 -37.65
CA ARG A 161 -2.88 2.15 -39.10
C ARG A 161 -4.17 1.76 -39.80
#